data_da2e17c5ce44275d1a1896999cac163e
#
_entry.id   da2e17c5ce44275d1a1896999cac163e
#
_cell.length_a   1.000
_cell.length_b   1.000
_cell.length_c   1.000
_cell.angle_alpha   90.00
_cell.angle_beta   90.00
_cell.angle_gamma   90.00
#
_symmetry.space_group_name_H-M   'P 1'
#
loop_
_entity.id
_entity.type
_entity.pdbx_description
1 polymer ?
#
loop_
_entity_poly.entity_id
_entity_poly.type
_entity_poly.pdbx_seq_one_letter_code
_entity_poly.pdbx_strand_id
1 'polypeptide(L)'
;MPSFSSNHKVNHGADDMFRLVADVDQYPKFVPLCQSIHVRGRKELSDNRVVLVADMTVAYKVFKETFTSRVELRPNERMILVEYLDGPFKHLENKWTFEEVGESSCNVGFYIDYEFRSRTLGSMMGVMFDKAFRKFTGAFETRADQVYGT
;
A
#
# COMPACT_ATOMS: atom_id res chain seq x y z
N MET A 1 -15.79 11.47 -4.50
CA MET A 1 -14.75 10.47 -4.74
C MET A 1 -14.04 10.17 -3.43
N PRO A 2 -14.07 8.92 -2.98
CA PRO A 2 -13.43 8.62 -1.69
C PRO A 2 -11.93 8.84 -1.73
N SER A 3 -11.43 9.53 -0.74
CA SER A 3 -10.01 9.70 -0.55
C SER A 3 -9.68 9.63 0.93
N PHE A 4 -8.48 9.19 1.22
CA PHE A 4 -8.00 9.10 2.59
C PHE A 4 -6.52 9.43 2.62
N SER A 5 -6.12 10.24 3.58
CA SER A 5 -4.70 10.53 3.78
C SER A 5 -4.39 10.52 5.27
N SER A 6 -3.19 10.10 5.60
CA SER A 6 -2.74 10.10 6.99
C SER A 6 -1.23 10.36 7.06
N ASN A 7 -0.82 10.88 8.18
CA ASN A 7 0.57 11.01 8.57
C ASN A 7 0.72 10.37 9.94
N HIS A 8 1.58 9.39 10.03
CA HIS A 8 1.72 8.61 11.26
C HIS A 8 3.19 8.45 11.63
N LYS A 9 3.55 8.92 12.81
CA LYS A 9 4.91 8.77 13.31
C LYS A 9 5.10 7.35 13.84
N VAL A 10 6.18 6.69 13.40
CA VAL A 10 6.53 5.35 13.85
C VAL A 10 7.95 5.36 14.41
N ASN A 11 8.23 4.42 15.33
CA ASN A 11 9.53 4.29 15.96
C ASN A 11 10.44 3.34 15.19
N HIS A 12 10.53 3.57 13.88
CA HIS A 12 11.40 2.83 12.96
C HIS A 12 11.94 3.81 11.94
N GLY A 13 13.14 3.56 11.44
CA GLY A 13 13.77 4.45 10.47
C GLY A 13 13.04 4.49 9.14
N ALA A 14 13.22 5.58 8.40
CA ALA A 14 12.54 5.77 7.12
C ALA A 14 12.93 4.69 6.11
N ASP A 15 14.20 4.29 6.06
CA ASP A 15 14.64 3.25 5.14
C ASP A 15 14.06 1.88 5.50
N ASP A 16 13.94 1.58 6.79
CA ASP A 16 13.33 0.32 7.24
C ASP A 16 11.86 0.27 6.86
N MET A 17 11.12 1.36 7.10
CA MET A 17 9.71 1.42 6.74
C MET A 17 9.52 1.37 5.24
N PHE A 18 10.38 2.06 4.48
CA PHE A 18 10.33 2.00 3.03
C PHE A 18 10.50 0.56 2.53
N ARG A 19 11.52 -0.16 3.04
CA ARG A 19 11.75 -1.54 2.64
C ARG A 19 10.58 -2.45 2.99
N LEU A 20 9.96 -2.22 4.14
CA LEU A 20 8.82 -3.02 4.57
C LEU A 20 7.62 -2.85 3.63
N VAL A 21 7.30 -1.60 3.28
CA VAL A 21 6.17 -1.32 2.38
C VAL A 21 6.49 -1.72 0.95
N ALA A 22 7.76 -1.65 0.55
CA ALA A 22 8.18 -2.05 -0.79
C ALA A 22 8.11 -3.56 -1.01
N ASP A 23 8.16 -4.35 0.06
CA ASP A 23 8.14 -5.81 -0.03
C ASP A 23 6.69 -6.31 -0.12
N VAL A 24 6.09 -6.08 -1.28
CA VAL A 24 4.66 -6.37 -1.49
C VAL A 24 4.34 -7.86 -1.41
N ASP A 25 5.32 -8.73 -1.63
CA ASP A 25 5.12 -10.18 -1.53
C ASP A 25 4.68 -10.63 -0.14
N GLN A 26 4.99 -9.84 0.88
CA GLN A 26 4.65 -10.17 2.26
C GLN A 26 3.26 -9.69 2.69
N TYR A 27 2.60 -8.88 1.86
CA TYR A 27 1.33 -8.26 2.22
C TYR A 27 0.24 -9.25 2.68
N PRO A 28 0.07 -10.42 2.08
CA PRO A 28 -0.97 -11.34 2.55
C PRO A 28 -0.83 -11.78 4.00
N LYS A 29 0.36 -11.63 4.58
CA LYS A 29 0.63 -12.04 5.95
C LYS A 29 0.07 -11.07 6.99
N PHE A 30 -0.17 -9.79 6.61
CA PHE A 30 -0.54 -8.80 7.62
C PHE A 30 -1.43 -7.65 7.12
N VAL A 31 -1.53 -7.44 5.81
CA VAL A 31 -2.31 -6.31 5.28
C VAL A 31 -3.80 -6.66 5.28
N PRO A 32 -4.66 -5.78 5.88
CA PRO A 32 -6.09 -6.04 5.91
C PRO A 32 -6.67 -6.29 4.53
N LEU A 33 -7.54 -7.30 4.42
CA LEU A 33 -8.25 -7.72 3.21
C LEU A 33 -7.36 -8.32 2.11
N CYS A 34 -6.05 -8.23 2.19
CA CYS A 34 -5.17 -8.78 1.17
C CYS A 34 -5.08 -10.30 1.31
N GLN A 35 -5.70 -11.02 0.38
CA GLN A 35 -5.70 -12.48 0.37
C GLN A 35 -4.45 -13.02 -0.30
N SER A 36 -4.06 -12.44 -1.43
CA SER A 36 -2.89 -12.87 -2.17
C SER A 36 -2.35 -11.72 -3.01
N ILE A 37 -1.09 -11.84 -3.37
CA ILE A 37 -0.45 -10.92 -4.29
C ILE A 37 0.47 -11.70 -5.21
N HIS A 38 0.45 -11.35 -6.50
CA HIS A 38 1.29 -11.97 -7.51
C HIS A 38 2.06 -10.89 -8.26
N VAL A 39 3.38 -10.92 -8.16
CA VAL A 39 4.24 -9.97 -8.88
C VAL A 39 4.52 -10.56 -10.26
N ARG A 40 4.00 -9.91 -11.31
CA ARG A 40 4.16 -10.37 -12.69
C ARG A 40 5.56 -10.12 -13.22
N GLY A 41 6.18 -9.01 -12.81
CA GLY A 41 7.49 -8.64 -13.30
C GLY A 41 8.06 -7.48 -12.51
N ARG A 42 9.36 -7.34 -12.59
CA ARG A 42 10.11 -6.30 -11.89
C ARG A 42 11.19 -5.78 -12.82
N LYS A 43 11.34 -4.47 -12.91
CA LYS A 43 12.35 -3.83 -13.75
C LYS A 43 13.08 -2.75 -12.98
N GLU A 44 14.39 -2.78 -13.02
CA GLU A 44 15.21 -1.73 -12.44
C GLU A 44 15.36 -0.59 -13.44
N LEU A 45 15.25 0.64 -12.95
CA LEU A 45 15.41 1.85 -13.71
C LEU A 45 16.65 2.59 -13.18
N SER A 46 16.99 3.74 -13.79
CA SER A 46 18.07 4.58 -13.30
C SER A 46 17.72 5.13 -11.91
N ASP A 47 18.74 5.61 -11.18
CA ASP A 47 18.61 6.23 -9.87
C ASP A 47 18.02 5.29 -8.81
N ASN A 48 18.32 3.99 -8.91
CA ASN A 48 17.87 2.95 -7.98
C ASN A 48 16.35 2.76 -7.95
N ARG A 49 15.61 3.34 -8.90
CA ARG A 49 14.17 3.14 -8.98
C ARG A 49 13.85 1.74 -9.49
N VAL A 50 12.78 1.18 -8.98
CA VAL A 50 12.30 -0.14 -9.41
C VAL A 50 10.81 -0.01 -9.73
N VAL A 51 10.40 -0.61 -10.85
CA VAL A 51 9.00 -0.69 -11.21
C VAL A 51 8.60 -2.15 -11.21
N LEU A 52 7.48 -2.45 -10.58
CA LEU A 52 6.92 -3.78 -10.63
C LEU A 52 5.44 -3.71 -10.98
N VAL A 53 4.92 -4.78 -11.55
CA VAL A 53 3.50 -4.93 -11.83
C VAL A 53 3.00 -6.09 -10.99
N ALA A 54 1.97 -5.84 -10.22
CA ALA A 54 1.44 -6.81 -9.27
C ALA A 54 -0.07 -6.91 -9.34
N ASP A 55 -0.56 -8.13 -9.19
CA ASP A 55 -1.98 -8.42 -9.03
C ASP A 55 -2.25 -8.64 -7.56
N MET A 56 -3.13 -7.85 -6.98
CA MET A 56 -3.56 -8.01 -5.59
C MET A 56 -4.99 -8.51 -5.55
N THR A 57 -5.22 -9.58 -4.84
CA THR A 57 -6.57 -10.09 -4.60
C THR A 57 -6.98 -9.70 -3.19
N VAL A 58 -8.10 -8.98 -3.12
CA VAL A 58 -8.71 -8.60 -1.86
C VAL A 58 -9.98 -9.43 -1.66
N ALA A 59 -10.22 -9.84 -0.43
CA ALA A 59 -11.36 -10.71 -0.14
C ALA A 59 -11.97 -10.34 1.19
N TYR A 60 -13.31 -10.34 1.24
CA TYR A 60 -14.06 -10.15 2.47
C TYR A 60 -15.41 -10.87 2.33
N LYS A 61 -15.63 -11.87 3.18
CA LYS A 61 -16.85 -12.70 3.11
C LYS A 61 -16.99 -13.30 1.71
N VAL A 62 -18.09 -13.02 1.01
CA VAL A 62 -18.32 -13.55 -0.33
C VAL A 62 -17.69 -12.70 -1.44
N PHE A 63 -17.15 -11.52 -1.10
CA PHE A 63 -16.56 -10.61 -2.08
C PHE A 63 -15.11 -10.94 -2.29
N LYS A 64 -14.71 -11.01 -3.55
CA LYS A 64 -13.33 -11.27 -3.94
C LYS A 64 -13.06 -10.57 -5.24
N GLU A 65 -12.09 -9.68 -5.24
CA GLU A 65 -11.73 -8.90 -6.42
C GLU A 65 -10.20 -8.86 -6.58
N THR A 66 -9.76 -8.89 -7.82
CA THR A 66 -8.33 -8.77 -8.14
C THR A 66 -8.12 -7.51 -8.94
N PHE A 67 -7.10 -6.75 -8.59
CA PHE A 67 -6.72 -5.58 -9.38
C PHE A 67 -5.21 -5.57 -9.62
N THR A 68 -4.84 -4.99 -10.76
CA THR A 68 -3.46 -4.92 -11.22
C THR A 68 -2.96 -3.51 -11.08
N SER A 69 -1.77 -3.35 -10.53
CA SER A 69 -1.14 -2.05 -10.31
C SER A 69 0.30 -2.05 -10.76
N ARG A 70 0.75 -0.87 -11.20
CA ARG A 70 2.14 -0.59 -11.44
C ARG A 70 2.68 0.12 -10.22
N VAL A 71 3.67 -0.47 -9.57
CA VAL A 71 4.25 0.07 -8.35
C VAL A 71 5.65 0.59 -8.68
N GLU A 72 5.88 1.86 -8.40
CA GLU A 72 7.19 2.47 -8.60
C GLU A 72 7.83 2.73 -7.25
N LEU A 73 8.97 2.09 -7.02
CA LEU A 73 9.76 2.25 -5.80
C LEU A 73 10.86 3.27 -6.05
N ARG A 74 10.87 4.34 -5.28
CA ARG A 74 11.87 5.42 -5.38
C ARG A 74 12.65 5.54 -4.07
N PRO A 75 13.64 4.68 -3.84
CA PRO A 75 14.34 4.67 -2.56
C PRO A 75 15.11 5.97 -2.26
N ASN A 76 15.64 6.64 -3.27
CA ASN A 76 16.37 7.89 -3.05
C ASN A 76 15.44 9.01 -2.56
N GLU A 77 14.18 8.97 -2.94
CA GLU A 77 13.18 9.94 -2.53
C GLU A 77 12.33 9.43 -1.36
N ARG A 78 12.51 8.17 -0.96
CA ARG A 78 11.73 7.49 0.07
C ARG A 78 10.24 7.61 -0.22
N MET A 79 9.88 7.19 -1.43
CA MET A 79 8.52 7.33 -1.94
C MET A 79 8.13 6.08 -2.72
N ILE A 80 6.86 5.69 -2.59
CA ILE A 80 6.28 4.60 -3.37
C ILE A 80 5.03 5.13 -4.03
N LEU A 81 4.93 4.96 -5.35
CA LEU A 81 3.77 5.39 -6.14
C LEU A 81 3.09 4.16 -6.71
N VAL A 82 1.78 4.08 -6.54
CA VAL A 82 0.97 2.98 -7.06
C VAL A 82 -0.01 3.53 -8.07
N GLU A 83 0.10 3.05 -9.30
CA GLU A 83 -0.78 3.42 -10.40
C GLU A 83 -1.66 2.23 -10.76
N TYR A 84 -2.97 2.46 -10.78
CA TYR A 84 -3.94 1.44 -11.09
C TYR A 84 -3.96 1.15 -12.59
N LEU A 85 -3.94 -0.13 -12.97
CA LEU A 85 -3.96 -0.54 -14.36
C LEU A 85 -5.26 -1.23 -14.76
N ASP A 86 -5.77 -2.15 -13.93
CA ASP A 86 -6.95 -2.92 -14.28
C ASP A 86 -7.61 -3.51 -13.04
N GLY A 87 -8.94 -3.61 -13.07
CA GLY A 87 -9.72 -4.22 -11.99
C GLY A 87 -11.07 -3.54 -11.77
N PRO A 88 -11.60 -3.58 -10.54
CA PRO A 88 -12.96 -3.12 -10.24
C PRO A 88 -13.08 -1.61 -10.06
N PHE A 89 -11.98 -0.87 -10.15
CA PHE A 89 -12.00 0.57 -9.93
C PHE A 89 -12.14 1.33 -11.23
N LYS A 90 -12.77 2.49 -11.17
CA LYS A 90 -12.77 3.48 -12.24
C LYS A 90 -11.41 4.18 -12.25
N HIS A 91 -10.90 4.48 -11.04
CA HIS A 91 -9.52 4.93 -10.85
C HIS A 91 -9.07 4.55 -9.44
N LEU A 92 -7.77 4.52 -9.25
CA LEU A 92 -7.16 4.38 -7.93
C LEU A 92 -5.74 4.94 -8.01
N GLU A 93 -5.40 5.80 -7.07
CA GLU A 93 -4.07 6.36 -6.94
C GLU A 93 -3.64 6.24 -5.48
N ASN A 94 -2.43 5.72 -5.27
CA ASN A 94 -1.91 5.53 -3.92
C ASN A 94 -0.46 6.01 -3.86
N LYS A 95 -0.11 6.67 -2.76
CA LYS A 95 1.23 7.21 -2.58
C LYS A 95 1.66 7.01 -1.14
N TRP A 96 2.87 6.53 -0.96
CA TRP A 96 3.53 6.42 0.34
C TRP A 96 4.75 7.33 0.37
N THR A 97 4.95 8.00 1.50
CA THR A 97 6.15 8.79 1.74
C THR A 97 6.72 8.44 3.12
N PHE A 98 8.04 8.55 3.24
CA PHE A 98 8.74 8.20 4.48
C PHE A 98 9.71 9.32 4.80
N GLU A 99 9.36 10.16 5.77
CA GLU A 99 10.16 11.31 6.16
C GLU A 99 10.86 11.03 7.49
N GLU A 100 12.18 11.08 7.49
CA GLU A 100 12.97 10.85 8.68
C GLU A 100 12.81 12.01 9.65
N VAL A 101 12.44 11.71 10.92
CA VAL A 101 12.21 12.72 11.94
C VAL A 101 13.06 12.52 13.18
N GLY A 102 13.94 11.51 13.18
CA GLY A 102 14.83 11.18 14.29
C GLY A 102 15.74 10.05 13.87
N GLU A 103 16.64 9.63 14.75
CA GLU A 103 17.61 8.57 14.43
C GLU A 103 16.93 7.25 14.07
N SER A 104 15.83 6.92 14.74
CA SER A 104 15.14 5.66 14.52
C SER A 104 13.64 5.88 14.47
N SER A 105 13.22 6.99 13.84
CA SER A 105 11.79 7.28 13.68
C SER A 105 11.55 8.02 12.38
N CYS A 106 10.34 7.85 11.86
CA CYS A 106 9.93 8.56 10.65
C CYS A 106 8.44 8.83 10.67
N ASN A 107 8.02 9.77 9.83
CA ASN A 107 6.61 9.98 9.52
C ASN A 107 6.27 9.19 8.27
N VAL A 108 5.28 8.31 8.37
CA VAL A 108 4.77 7.56 7.23
C VAL A 108 3.55 8.30 6.69
N GLY A 109 3.69 8.83 5.49
CA GLY A 109 2.58 9.46 4.79
C GLY A 109 1.90 8.43 3.89
N PHE A 110 0.58 8.38 3.96
CA PHE A 110 -0.23 7.48 3.16
C PHE A 110 -1.37 8.27 2.53
N TYR A 111 -1.49 8.16 1.21
CA TYR A 111 -2.56 8.82 0.47
C TYR A 111 -3.18 7.81 -0.48
N ILE A 112 -4.51 7.76 -0.52
CA ILE A 112 -5.22 6.96 -1.51
C ILE A 112 -6.47 7.70 -1.95
N ASP A 113 -6.71 7.68 -3.26
CA ASP A 113 -7.91 8.23 -3.90
C ASP A 113 -8.42 7.17 -4.85
N TYR A 114 -9.71 6.83 -4.74
CA TYR A 114 -10.24 5.72 -5.51
C TYR A 114 -11.73 5.90 -5.78
N GLU A 115 -12.21 5.19 -6.80
CA GLU A 115 -13.63 5.12 -7.12
C GLU A 115 -13.90 3.78 -7.79
N PHE A 116 -14.94 3.08 -7.33
CA PHE A 116 -15.35 1.83 -7.95
C PHE A 116 -16.09 2.09 -9.26
N ARG A 117 -15.96 1.16 -10.23
CA ARG A 117 -16.71 1.26 -11.50
C ARG A 117 -18.20 1.08 -11.29
N SER A 118 -18.59 0.18 -10.38
CA SER A 118 -19.98 -0.16 -10.10
C SER A 118 -20.47 0.56 -8.85
N ARG A 119 -21.60 1.23 -8.94
CA ARG A 119 -22.22 1.85 -7.76
C ARG A 119 -22.58 0.80 -6.71
N THR A 120 -23.06 -0.35 -7.17
CA THR A 120 -23.41 -1.45 -6.27
C THR A 120 -22.18 -1.92 -5.51
N LEU A 121 -21.08 -2.16 -6.21
CA LEU A 121 -19.82 -2.57 -5.59
C LEU A 121 -19.32 -1.49 -4.62
N GLY A 122 -19.40 -0.23 -5.03
CA GLY A 122 -19.00 0.89 -4.18
C GLY A 122 -19.80 0.98 -2.91
N SER A 123 -21.12 0.74 -2.98
CA SER A 123 -21.98 0.73 -1.81
C SER A 123 -21.65 -0.43 -0.87
N MET A 124 -21.32 -1.59 -1.43
CA MET A 124 -21.06 -2.79 -0.65
C MET A 124 -19.65 -2.83 -0.06
N MET A 125 -18.68 -2.38 -0.82
CA MET A 125 -17.25 -2.50 -0.46
C MET A 125 -16.64 -1.21 0.09
N GLY A 126 -17.26 -0.06 -0.20
CA GLY A 126 -16.66 1.24 0.14
C GLY A 126 -16.40 1.42 1.63
N VAL A 127 -17.37 1.05 2.47
CA VAL A 127 -17.23 1.17 3.93
C VAL A 127 -16.08 0.30 4.43
N MET A 128 -15.98 -0.91 3.88
CA MET A 128 -14.93 -1.85 4.25
C MET A 128 -13.55 -1.38 3.85
N PHE A 129 -13.44 -0.87 2.61
CA PHE A 129 -12.18 -0.33 2.12
C PHE A 129 -11.75 0.88 2.94
N ASP A 130 -12.69 1.76 3.29
CA ASP A 130 -12.39 2.91 4.13
C ASP A 130 -11.83 2.45 5.49
N LYS A 131 -12.46 1.47 6.11
CA LYS A 131 -11.98 0.92 7.38
C LYS A 131 -10.60 0.27 7.23
N ALA A 132 -10.39 -0.47 6.13
CA ALA A 132 -9.11 -1.13 5.88
C ALA A 132 -8.00 -0.11 5.71
N PHE A 133 -8.23 0.94 4.91
CA PHE A 133 -7.21 1.97 4.68
C PHE A 133 -6.84 2.70 5.97
N ARG A 134 -7.81 2.94 6.85
CA ARG A 134 -7.53 3.58 8.15
C ARG A 134 -6.66 2.71 9.05
N LYS A 135 -6.64 1.40 8.82
CA LYS A 135 -5.83 0.45 9.59
C LYS A 135 -4.49 0.13 8.94
N PHE A 136 -4.26 0.57 7.70
CA PHE A 136 -3.05 0.20 6.96
C PHE A 136 -1.78 0.65 7.68
N THR A 137 -1.66 1.92 8.05
CA THR A 137 -0.43 2.41 8.70
C THR A 137 -0.17 1.68 10.01
N GLY A 138 -1.21 1.42 10.79
CA GLY A 138 -1.09 0.64 12.02
C GLY A 138 -0.65 -0.80 11.77
N ALA A 139 -1.18 -1.43 10.72
CA ALA A 139 -0.79 -2.79 10.35
C ALA A 139 0.68 -2.86 9.95
N PHE A 140 1.16 -1.88 9.19
CA PHE A 140 2.57 -1.81 8.81
C PHE A 140 3.46 -1.52 10.03
N GLU A 141 3.01 -0.68 10.94
CA GLU A 141 3.76 -0.41 12.17
C GLU A 141 3.89 -1.68 13.02
N THR A 142 2.79 -2.41 13.21
CA THR A 142 2.80 -3.66 13.94
C THR A 142 3.74 -4.67 13.29
N ARG A 143 3.70 -4.75 11.96
CA ARG A 143 4.59 -5.64 11.22
C ARG A 143 6.05 -5.24 11.39
N ALA A 144 6.34 -3.93 11.37
CA ALA A 144 7.69 -3.43 11.59
C ALA A 144 8.19 -3.81 12.98
N ASP A 145 7.34 -3.73 14.00
CA ASP A 145 7.70 -4.16 15.35
C ASP A 145 8.07 -5.64 15.38
N GLN A 146 7.36 -6.47 14.61
CA GLN A 146 7.64 -7.91 14.52
C GLN A 146 8.95 -8.20 13.78
N VAL A 147 9.23 -7.45 12.73
CA VAL A 147 10.39 -7.70 11.85
C VAL A 147 11.67 -7.05 12.38
N TYR A 148 11.57 -5.83 12.87
CA TYR A 148 12.73 -5.04 13.29
C TYR A 148 12.88 -4.93 14.81
N GLY A 149 11.88 -5.35 15.57
CA GLY A 149 11.86 -5.21 17.02
C GLY A 149 11.29 -3.87 17.48
N THR A 150 11.03 -3.76 18.73
CA THR A 150 10.47 -2.56 19.35
C THR A 150 11.49 -1.80 20.19
#